data_f39170fc163c2538ed3fe1e25ce7c169
#
_entry.id   f39170fc163c2538ed3fe1e25ce7c169
#
_cell.length_a   1.000
_cell.length_b   1.000
_cell.length_c   1.000
_cell.angle_alpha   90.00
_cell.angle_beta   90.00
_cell.angle_gamma   90.00
#
_symmetry.space_group_name_H-M   'P 1'
#
loop_
_entity.id
_entity.type
_entity.pdbx_description
1 polymer ?
#
loop_
_entity_poly.entity_id
_entity_poly.type
_entity_poly.pdbx_seq_one_letter_code
_entity_poly.pdbx_strand_id
1 'polypeptide(L)'
;MSLNEVAGRLAELRDEFDRSFAEPARRHDVEYAELLAVHAGGRPYALRLSQASGLHSDRPVTPLPGPQPALLGLAGFGGAIVPVYDLAALLGHAVPERPRWLVLAAGAPPLALAFHELDGHVRVPATEIVEESGGYDGPAVLRGMVPIAGRSRPIVDLPAARTAVHQLTGHKPYVHEEQ
;
A
#
# COMPACT_ATOMS: atom_id res chain seq x y z
N MET A 1 19.98 64.06 1.21
CA MET A 1 19.31 63.00 1.95
C MET A 1 19.44 63.30 3.43
N SER A 2 18.34 63.58 4.06
CA SER A 2 18.30 63.94 5.48
C SER A 2 18.32 62.64 6.32
N LEU A 3 19.01 62.71 7.48
CA LEU A 3 19.08 61.58 8.42
C LEU A 3 17.68 61.00 8.81
N ASN A 4 16.65 61.83 8.74
CA ASN A 4 15.28 61.45 9.03
C ASN A 4 14.63 60.55 7.94
N GLU A 5 15.01 60.77 6.68
CA GLU A 5 14.53 59.93 5.55
C GLU A 5 15.17 58.53 5.56
N VAL A 6 16.43 58.45 5.99
CA VAL A 6 17.14 57.17 6.12
C VAL A 6 16.56 56.35 7.29
N ALA A 7 16.23 57.00 8.40
CA ALA A 7 15.60 56.35 9.55
C ALA A 7 14.18 55.84 9.23
N GLY A 8 13.40 56.61 8.47
CA GLY A 8 12.07 56.18 8.00
C GLY A 8 12.14 54.95 7.09
N ARG A 9 13.08 54.95 6.15
CA ARG A 9 13.26 53.84 5.21
C ARG A 9 13.79 52.55 5.86
N LEU A 10 14.61 52.70 6.91
CA LEU A 10 15.06 51.56 7.73
C LEU A 10 13.92 50.99 8.58
N ALA A 11 13.01 51.82 9.09
CA ALA A 11 11.84 51.33 9.83
C ALA A 11 10.85 50.59 8.92
N GLU A 12 10.62 51.10 7.71
CA GLU A 12 9.77 50.45 6.71
C GLU A 12 10.35 49.10 6.27
N LEU A 13 11.65 49.01 6.01
CA LEU A 13 12.34 47.77 5.67
C LEU A 13 12.31 46.75 6.82
N ARG A 14 12.38 47.24 8.06
CA ARG A 14 12.29 46.37 9.24
C ARG A 14 10.90 45.82 9.44
N ASP A 15 9.86 46.64 9.24
CA ASP A 15 8.46 46.17 9.32
C ASP A 15 8.09 45.24 8.17
N GLU A 16 8.68 45.42 6.99
CA GLU A 16 8.49 44.52 5.85
C GLU A 16 9.22 43.19 6.07
N PHE A 17 10.40 43.22 6.69
CA PHE A 17 11.17 42.03 7.07
C PHE A 17 10.48 41.27 8.18
N ASP A 18 10.03 41.92 9.24
CA ASP A 18 9.31 41.29 10.35
C ASP A 18 7.96 40.71 9.91
N ARG A 19 7.30 41.38 8.92
CA ARG A 19 6.06 40.85 8.33
C ARG A 19 6.30 39.64 7.44
N SER A 20 7.43 39.56 6.77
CA SER A 20 7.85 38.40 5.97
C SER A 20 8.21 37.19 6.83
N PHE A 21 8.67 37.40 8.07
CA PHE A 21 8.93 36.32 9.02
C PHE A 21 7.72 35.98 9.92
N ALA A 22 6.77 36.91 10.06
CA ALA A 22 5.55 36.72 10.86
C ALA A 22 4.41 36.03 10.06
N GLU A 23 4.47 36.02 8.72
CA GLU A 23 3.67 35.09 7.97
C GLU A 23 4.25 33.68 8.21
N PRO A 24 3.54 32.79 8.95
CA PRO A 24 3.90 31.40 8.91
C PRO A 24 3.85 31.04 7.42
N ALA A 25 5.00 30.65 6.86
CA ALA A 25 5.02 30.04 5.55
C ALA A 25 3.84 29.08 5.57
N ARG A 26 2.83 29.33 4.74
CA ARG A 26 1.80 28.34 4.44
C ARG A 26 2.58 27.20 3.81
N ARG A 27 3.15 26.37 4.67
CA ARG A 27 3.49 25.03 4.29
C ARG A 27 2.13 24.50 3.86
N HIS A 28 1.90 24.49 2.58
CA HIS A 28 1.04 23.47 2.03
C HIS A 28 1.75 22.20 2.47
N ASP A 29 1.36 21.67 3.62
CA ASP A 29 1.73 20.33 4.05
C ASP A 29 1.12 19.43 3.00
N VAL A 30 1.88 19.24 1.91
CA VAL A 30 1.53 18.26 0.89
C VAL A 30 1.60 16.93 1.62
N GLU A 31 0.44 16.39 1.91
CA GLU A 31 0.33 15.05 2.48
C GLU A 31 0.87 14.07 1.44
N TYR A 32 1.85 13.28 1.84
CA TYR A 32 2.44 12.26 0.98
C TYR A 32 1.97 10.87 1.39
N ALA A 33 1.62 10.09 0.40
CA ALA A 33 1.40 8.66 0.58
C ALA A 33 2.70 7.89 0.31
N GLU A 34 3.01 6.95 1.18
CA GLU A 34 4.14 6.05 1.04
C GLU A 34 3.67 4.71 0.49
N LEU A 35 4.26 4.28 -0.62
CA LEU A 35 3.83 3.13 -1.38
C LEU A 35 5.02 2.21 -1.67
N LEU A 36 4.72 0.93 -1.78
CA LEU A 36 5.62 -0.06 -2.38
C LEU A 36 5.19 -0.29 -3.82
N ALA A 37 6.09 -0.08 -4.76
CA ALA A 37 5.90 -0.42 -6.17
C ALA A 37 6.31 -1.87 -6.36
N VAL A 38 5.37 -2.72 -6.80
CA VAL A 38 5.53 -4.18 -6.87
C VAL A 38 5.04 -4.73 -8.19
N HIS A 39 5.41 -5.98 -8.50
CA HIS A 39 4.82 -6.75 -9.61
C HIS A 39 4.20 -8.05 -9.11
N ALA A 40 3.02 -8.34 -9.62
CA ALA A 40 2.30 -9.59 -9.39
C ALA A 40 1.75 -10.11 -10.72
N GLY A 41 2.06 -11.37 -11.06
CA GLY A 41 1.70 -11.95 -12.35
C GLY A 41 2.25 -11.18 -13.57
N GLY A 42 3.45 -10.59 -13.43
CA GLY A 42 4.10 -9.78 -14.47
C GLY A 42 3.48 -8.39 -14.69
N ARG A 43 2.56 -7.95 -13.83
CA ARG A 43 1.89 -6.64 -13.93
C ARG A 43 2.26 -5.74 -12.77
N PRO A 44 2.40 -4.40 -13.00
CA PRO A 44 2.74 -3.44 -11.99
C PRO A 44 1.54 -3.08 -11.09
N TYR A 45 1.80 -3.01 -9.79
CA TYR A 45 0.85 -2.60 -8.75
C TYR A 45 1.54 -1.69 -7.74
N ALA A 46 0.75 -1.11 -6.84
CA ALA A 46 1.24 -0.39 -5.68
C ALA A 46 0.54 -0.90 -4.41
N LEU A 47 1.26 -0.92 -3.29
CA LEU A 47 0.75 -1.25 -1.96
C LEU A 47 0.94 -0.04 -1.04
N ARG A 48 -0.05 0.30 -0.23
CA ARG A 48 0.11 1.36 0.78
C ARG A 48 0.95 0.86 1.95
N LEU A 49 2.06 1.53 2.22
CA LEU A 49 2.93 1.15 3.34
C LEU A 49 2.22 1.27 4.69
N SER A 50 1.29 2.22 4.82
CA SER A 50 0.45 2.39 6.01
C SER A 50 -0.47 1.20 6.33
N GLN A 51 -0.76 0.36 5.34
CA GLN A 51 -1.56 -0.85 5.49
C GLN A 51 -0.71 -2.11 5.75
N ALA A 52 0.61 -1.99 5.71
CA ALA A 52 1.55 -3.07 5.92
C ALA A 52 2.15 -3.01 7.34
N SER A 53 2.36 -4.16 7.97
CA SER A 53 3.07 -4.28 9.24
C SER A 53 4.48 -4.86 9.08
N GLY A 54 4.82 -5.35 7.89
CA GLY A 54 6.15 -5.88 7.59
C GLY A 54 6.31 -6.26 6.14
N LEU A 55 7.56 -6.24 5.68
CA LEU A 55 7.99 -6.70 4.36
C LEU A 55 9.17 -7.64 4.55
N HIS A 56 9.10 -8.81 3.96
CA HIS A 56 10.10 -9.87 4.11
C HIS A 56 10.45 -10.46 2.75
N SER A 57 11.72 -10.81 2.57
CA SER A 57 12.21 -11.55 1.40
C SER A 57 12.59 -12.97 1.77
N ASP A 58 12.46 -13.87 0.81
CA ASP A 58 12.98 -15.23 0.87
C ASP A 58 12.54 -16.03 2.13
N ARG A 59 11.36 -15.71 2.67
CA ARG A 59 10.77 -16.40 3.82
C ARG A 59 10.28 -17.80 3.40
N PRO A 60 10.63 -18.85 4.14
CA PRO A 60 10.09 -20.18 3.86
C PRO A 60 8.59 -20.22 4.14
N VAL A 61 7.86 -20.75 3.16
CA VAL A 61 6.42 -21.00 3.26
C VAL A 61 6.23 -22.51 3.26
N THR A 62 5.56 -23.02 4.30
CA THR A 62 5.17 -24.43 4.38
C THR A 62 3.88 -24.62 3.60
N PRO A 63 3.89 -25.35 2.49
CA PRO A 63 2.71 -25.56 1.67
C PRO A 63 1.59 -26.23 2.45
N LEU A 64 0.36 -25.77 2.25
CA LEU A 64 -0.84 -26.43 2.73
C LEU A 64 -1.60 -26.99 1.52
N PRO A 65 -1.89 -28.29 1.51
CA PRO A 65 -2.79 -28.83 0.49
C PRO A 65 -4.20 -28.30 0.72
N GLY A 66 -4.83 -27.79 -0.32
CA GLY A 66 -6.19 -27.25 -0.21
C GLY A 66 -6.78 -26.88 -1.58
N PRO A 67 -8.10 -26.70 -1.64
CA PRO A 67 -8.80 -26.40 -2.88
C PRO A 67 -8.65 -24.95 -3.34
N GLN A 68 -7.94 -24.10 -2.57
CA GLN A 68 -7.79 -22.69 -2.86
C GLN A 68 -6.47 -22.39 -3.58
N PRO A 69 -6.49 -22.07 -4.87
CA PRO A 69 -5.26 -21.85 -5.65
C PRO A 69 -4.44 -20.65 -5.18
N ALA A 70 -5.06 -19.68 -4.50
CA ALA A 70 -4.36 -18.51 -3.98
C ALA A 70 -3.62 -18.79 -2.67
N LEU A 71 -3.99 -19.82 -1.89
CA LEU A 71 -3.32 -20.15 -0.64
C LEU A 71 -2.02 -20.91 -0.92
N LEU A 72 -0.88 -20.27 -0.66
CA LEU A 72 0.44 -20.89 -0.79
C LEU A 72 0.80 -21.79 0.40
N GLY A 73 0.35 -21.43 1.60
CA GLY A 73 0.68 -22.17 2.82
C GLY A 73 0.78 -21.27 4.04
N LEU A 74 1.65 -21.64 4.97
CA LEU A 74 1.90 -20.95 6.23
C LEU A 74 3.35 -20.51 6.35
N ALA A 75 3.57 -19.35 6.96
CA ALA A 75 4.90 -18.86 7.30
C ALA A 75 4.94 -18.32 8.74
N GLY A 76 6.10 -18.41 9.39
CA GLY A 76 6.31 -17.91 10.74
C GLY A 76 6.80 -16.45 10.74
N PHE A 77 6.18 -15.59 11.55
CA PHE A 77 6.57 -14.20 11.76
C PHE A 77 6.48 -13.85 13.24
N GLY A 78 7.63 -13.56 13.86
CA GLY A 78 7.67 -13.11 15.26
C GLY A 78 6.98 -14.06 16.26
N GLY A 79 7.05 -15.39 16.01
CA GLY A 79 6.37 -16.41 16.83
C GLY A 79 4.92 -16.68 16.47
N ALA A 80 4.33 -15.94 15.53
CA ALA A 80 3.00 -16.20 14.99
C ALA A 80 3.07 -16.99 13.69
N ILE A 81 2.09 -17.87 13.46
CA ILE A 81 1.91 -18.59 12.20
C ILE A 81 0.86 -17.82 11.38
N VAL A 82 1.23 -17.43 10.17
CA VAL A 82 0.44 -16.57 9.30
C VAL A 82 0.17 -17.27 7.97
N PRO A 83 -1.09 -17.29 7.49
CA PRO A 83 -1.41 -17.78 6.16
C PRO A 83 -0.85 -16.83 5.09
N VAL A 84 -0.29 -17.43 4.05
CA VAL A 84 0.34 -16.74 2.92
C VAL A 84 -0.46 -17.00 1.66
N TYR A 85 -0.92 -15.94 1.03
CA TYR A 85 -1.67 -16.00 -0.23
C TYR A 85 -0.87 -15.36 -1.36
N ASP A 86 -0.99 -15.92 -2.55
CA ASP A 86 -0.38 -15.38 -3.75
C ASP A 86 -1.20 -14.18 -4.26
N LEU A 87 -0.55 -13.01 -4.36
CA LEU A 87 -1.20 -11.80 -4.84
C LEU A 87 -1.62 -11.92 -6.31
N ALA A 88 -0.81 -12.55 -7.15
CA ALA A 88 -1.16 -12.73 -8.56
C ALA A 88 -2.42 -13.59 -8.71
N ALA A 89 -2.53 -14.67 -7.95
CA ALA A 89 -3.72 -15.52 -7.95
C ALA A 89 -4.97 -14.78 -7.43
N LEU A 90 -4.84 -13.95 -6.39
CA LEU A 90 -5.94 -13.12 -5.90
C LEU A 90 -6.41 -12.09 -6.92
N LEU A 91 -5.50 -11.62 -7.77
CA LEU A 91 -5.79 -10.68 -8.86
C LEU A 91 -6.27 -11.39 -10.15
N GLY A 92 -6.39 -12.72 -10.13
CA GLY A 92 -6.82 -13.52 -11.27
C GLY A 92 -5.76 -13.70 -12.36
N HIS A 93 -4.48 -13.56 -12.00
CA HIS A 93 -3.36 -13.78 -12.92
C HIS A 93 -2.78 -15.18 -12.77
N ALA A 94 -2.13 -15.64 -13.84
CA ALA A 94 -1.29 -16.85 -13.75
C ALA A 94 -0.11 -16.60 -12.81
N VAL A 95 0.24 -17.61 -12.03
CA VAL A 95 1.39 -17.57 -11.11
C VAL A 95 2.57 -18.23 -11.84
N PRO A 96 3.49 -17.45 -12.44
CA PRO A 96 4.54 -18.03 -13.28
C PRO A 96 5.68 -18.63 -12.48
N GLU A 97 5.97 -18.10 -11.30
CA GLU A 97 7.14 -18.45 -10.50
C GLU A 97 6.84 -18.41 -8.99
N ARG A 98 7.78 -18.95 -8.21
CA ARG A 98 7.71 -18.89 -6.75
C ARG A 98 7.88 -17.45 -6.29
N PRO A 99 6.96 -16.89 -5.49
CA PRO A 99 7.09 -15.52 -5.01
C PRO A 99 8.29 -15.39 -4.06
N ARG A 100 8.95 -14.26 -4.13
CA ARG A 100 10.13 -13.95 -3.32
C ARG A 100 9.82 -13.06 -2.13
N TRP A 101 8.83 -12.19 -2.28
CA TRP A 101 8.49 -11.16 -1.31
C TRP A 101 7.19 -11.48 -0.60
N LEU A 102 7.14 -11.22 0.70
CA LEU A 102 5.94 -11.33 1.52
C LEU A 102 5.68 -10.00 2.21
N VAL A 103 4.49 -9.44 2.03
CA VAL A 103 4.01 -8.29 2.80
C VAL A 103 3.00 -8.78 3.83
N LEU A 104 3.22 -8.40 5.10
CA LEU A 104 2.27 -8.61 6.18
C LEU A 104 1.25 -7.49 6.17
N ALA A 105 -0.02 -7.82 6.07
CA ALA A 105 -1.09 -6.85 6.22
C ALA A 105 -1.24 -6.45 7.70
N ALA A 106 -1.31 -5.15 7.96
CA ALA A 106 -1.58 -4.64 9.30
C ALA A 106 -3.00 -5.00 9.74
N GLY A 107 -3.17 -5.32 11.02
CA GLY A 107 -4.46 -5.65 11.61
C GLY A 107 -4.71 -7.16 11.77
N ALA A 108 -5.94 -7.54 12.13
CA ALA A 108 -6.33 -8.90 12.44
C ALA A 108 -7.53 -9.36 11.58
N PRO A 109 -7.62 -10.64 11.26
CA PRO A 109 -6.63 -11.70 11.50
C PRO A 109 -5.37 -11.51 10.66
N PRO A 110 -4.23 -12.09 11.08
CA PRO A 110 -2.97 -11.93 10.37
C PRO A 110 -3.04 -12.53 8.97
N LEU A 111 -2.45 -11.85 8.01
CA LEU A 111 -2.43 -12.23 6.60
C LEU A 111 -1.12 -11.77 5.97
N ALA A 112 -0.50 -12.63 5.16
CA ALA A 112 0.61 -12.26 4.29
C ALA A 112 0.22 -12.44 2.83
N LEU A 113 0.62 -11.48 1.99
CA LEU A 113 0.50 -11.57 0.54
C LEU A 113 1.88 -11.73 -0.07
N ALA A 114 2.01 -12.71 -0.94
CA ALA A 114 3.25 -13.03 -1.65
C ALA A 114 3.23 -12.42 -3.06
N PHE A 115 4.35 -11.86 -3.48
CA PHE A 115 4.53 -11.30 -4.82
C PHE A 115 5.97 -11.49 -5.32
N HIS A 116 6.21 -11.30 -6.62
CA HIS A 116 7.45 -11.71 -7.27
C HIS A 116 8.54 -10.67 -7.24
N GLU A 117 8.21 -9.41 -7.56
CA GLU A 117 9.17 -8.33 -7.72
C GLU A 117 8.80 -7.11 -6.88
N LEU A 118 9.81 -6.49 -6.31
CA LEU A 118 9.74 -5.22 -5.62
C LEU A 118 10.59 -4.22 -6.39
N ASP A 119 9.95 -3.21 -7.01
CA ASP A 119 10.68 -2.12 -7.67
C ASP A 119 11.27 -1.16 -6.65
N GLY A 120 10.59 -0.95 -5.53
CA GLY A 120 11.07 -0.13 -4.44
C GLY A 120 9.96 0.60 -3.68
N HIS A 121 10.41 1.46 -2.78
CA HIS A 121 9.58 2.38 -2.03
C HIS A 121 9.45 3.70 -2.79
N VAL A 122 8.25 4.22 -2.90
CA VAL A 122 7.96 5.50 -3.55
C VAL A 122 7.08 6.38 -2.66
N ARG A 123 7.31 7.68 -2.74
CA ARG A 123 6.56 8.69 -2.02
C ARG A 123 5.90 9.59 -3.04
N VAL A 124 4.57 9.66 -3.01
CA VAL A 124 3.79 10.47 -3.95
C VAL A 124 2.87 11.42 -3.19
N PRO A 125 2.56 12.62 -3.71
CA PRO A 125 1.54 13.46 -3.13
C PRO A 125 0.21 12.72 -3.05
N ALA A 126 -0.47 12.77 -1.90
CA ALA A 126 -1.75 12.09 -1.71
C ALA A 126 -2.82 12.58 -2.71
N THR A 127 -2.68 13.81 -3.20
CA THR A 127 -3.54 14.41 -4.22
C THR A 127 -3.42 13.77 -5.61
N GLU A 128 -2.33 13.05 -5.87
CA GLU A 128 -2.13 12.33 -7.14
C GLU A 128 -2.78 10.93 -7.13
N ILE A 129 -3.22 10.47 -5.98
CA ILE A 129 -3.92 9.20 -5.86
C ILE A 129 -5.39 9.42 -6.21
N VAL A 130 -5.84 8.70 -7.22
CA VAL A 130 -7.25 8.68 -7.60
C VAL A 130 -7.90 7.51 -6.87
N GLU A 131 -8.70 7.82 -5.84
CA GLU A 131 -9.51 6.82 -5.14
C GLU A 131 -10.74 6.50 -5.99
N GLU A 132 -10.92 5.26 -6.37
CA GLU A 132 -12.17 4.84 -7.03
C GLU A 132 -13.20 4.46 -5.98
N SER A 133 -14.17 5.33 -5.82
CA SER A 133 -15.37 5.10 -5.00
C SER A 133 -16.44 4.42 -5.84
N GLY A 134 -16.43 3.09 -5.90
CA GLY A 134 -17.53 2.29 -6.42
C GLY A 134 -17.51 2.01 -7.93
N GLY A 135 -17.43 0.73 -8.29
CA GLY A 135 -17.69 0.25 -9.64
C GLY A 135 -16.48 -0.04 -10.52
N TYR A 136 -15.32 -0.29 -9.93
CA TYR A 136 -14.24 -0.92 -10.70
C TYR A 136 -14.66 -2.35 -11.06
N ASP A 137 -14.79 -2.60 -12.36
CA ASP A 137 -15.13 -3.92 -12.91
C ASP A 137 -13.94 -4.89 -12.86
N GLY A 138 -13.17 -4.79 -11.76
CA GLY A 138 -11.93 -5.52 -11.49
C GLY A 138 -11.97 -6.26 -10.16
N PRO A 139 -10.85 -6.93 -9.79
CA PRO A 139 -10.75 -7.63 -8.53
C PRO A 139 -11.08 -6.73 -7.34
N ALA A 140 -11.90 -7.22 -6.40
CA ALA A 140 -12.37 -6.49 -5.21
C ALA A 140 -11.24 -5.99 -4.28
N VAL A 141 -10.00 -6.45 -4.53
CA VAL A 141 -8.80 -6.07 -3.79
C VAL A 141 -8.15 -4.78 -4.28
N LEU A 142 -8.61 -4.22 -5.42
CA LEU A 142 -8.06 -2.97 -5.97
C LEU A 142 -8.88 -1.76 -5.50
N ARG A 143 -8.19 -0.69 -5.10
CA ARG A 143 -8.78 0.56 -4.63
C ARG A 143 -7.94 1.75 -5.10
N GLY A 144 -8.30 2.27 -6.29
CA GLY A 144 -7.65 3.46 -6.83
C GLY A 144 -6.43 3.20 -7.71
N MET A 145 -5.90 4.31 -8.21
CA MET A 145 -4.77 4.37 -9.12
C MET A 145 -3.77 5.42 -8.67
N VAL A 146 -2.49 5.18 -8.94
CA VAL A 146 -1.41 6.11 -8.61
C VAL A 146 -0.40 6.20 -9.76
N PRO A 147 0.07 7.40 -10.14
CA PRO A 147 1.14 7.55 -11.12
C PRO A 147 2.50 7.27 -10.47
N ILE A 148 3.24 6.31 -10.99
CA ILE A 148 4.60 5.99 -10.56
C ILE A 148 5.48 5.91 -11.82
N ALA A 149 6.53 6.72 -11.86
CA ALA A 149 7.45 6.80 -12.99
C ALA A 149 6.74 7.00 -14.35
N GLY A 150 5.75 7.88 -14.39
CA GLY A 150 4.98 8.21 -15.59
C GLY A 150 3.98 7.15 -16.05
N ARG A 151 3.74 6.12 -15.24
CA ARG A 151 2.76 5.06 -15.51
C ARG A 151 1.76 4.95 -14.38
N SER A 152 0.48 4.83 -14.71
CA SER A 152 -0.57 4.60 -13.73
C SER A 152 -0.54 3.14 -13.27
N ARG A 153 -0.52 2.94 -11.93
CA ARG A 153 -0.52 1.61 -11.30
C ARG A 153 -1.75 1.46 -10.43
N PRO A 154 -2.47 0.33 -10.51
CA PRO A 154 -3.53 0.04 -9.56
C PRO A 154 -2.99 -0.13 -8.15
N ILE A 155 -3.74 0.35 -7.17
CA ILE A 155 -3.41 0.20 -5.75
C ILE A 155 -4.14 -1.02 -5.21
N VAL A 156 -3.38 -1.96 -4.65
CA VAL A 156 -3.91 -3.10 -3.90
C VAL A 156 -4.18 -2.64 -2.47
N ASP A 157 -5.41 -2.79 -2.04
CA ASP A 157 -5.86 -2.49 -0.69
C ASP A 157 -5.73 -3.74 0.18
N LEU A 158 -4.83 -3.72 1.16
CA LEU A 158 -4.58 -4.89 2.02
C LEU A 158 -5.77 -5.25 2.91
N PRO A 159 -6.55 -4.30 3.48
CA PRO A 159 -7.82 -4.61 4.14
C PRO A 159 -8.83 -5.30 3.21
N ALA A 160 -8.98 -4.84 1.98
CA ALA A 160 -9.87 -5.46 1.01
C ALA A 160 -9.40 -6.88 0.62
N ALA A 161 -8.08 -7.08 0.48
CA ALA A 161 -7.50 -8.40 0.25
C ALA A 161 -7.81 -9.35 1.40
N ARG A 162 -7.73 -8.89 2.65
CA ARG A 162 -8.12 -9.67 3.84
C ARG A 162 -9.59 -10.08 3.79
N THR A 163 -10.48 -9.16 3.43
CA THR A 163 -11.91 -9.45 3.29
C THR A 163 -12.16 -10.48 2.21
N ALA A 164 -11.53 -10.33 1.04
CA ALA A 164 -11.65 -11.27 -0.07
C ALA A 164 -11.19 -12.68 0.32
N VAL A 165 -10.05 -12.80 0.98
CA VAL A 165 -9.52 -14.07 1.48
C VAL A 165 -10.46 -14.70 2.49
N HIS A 166 -11.04 -13.93 3.40
CA HIS A 166 -12.00 -14.43 4.40
C HIS A 166 -13.26 -15.00 3.75
N GLN A 167 -13.75 -14.36 2.69
CA GLN A 167 -14.88 -14.85 1.91
C GLN A 167 -14.56 -16.17 1.21
N LEU A 168 -13.33 -16.32 0.69
CA LEU A 168 -12.88 -17.56 0.06
C LEU A 168 -12.75 -18.71 1.06
N THR A 169 -12.37 -18.44 2.32
CA THR A 169 -12.22 -19.45 3.37
C THR A 169 -13.52 -19.80 4.10
N GLY A 170 -14.47 -18.84 4.15
CA GLY A 170 -15.73 -18.97 4.89
C GLY A 170 -16.84 -19.80 4.21
N HIS A 171 -16.66 -20.25 2.96
CA HIS A 171 -17.72 -20.88 2.18
C HIS A 171 -17.56 -22.40 2.05
N LYS A 172 -17.47 -23.14 3.19
CA LYS A 172 -17.83 -24.56 3.24
C LYS A 172 -18.52 -24.88 4.56
N PRO A 173 -19.87 -25.03 4.58
CA PRO A 173 -20.49 -25.79 5.63
C PRO A 173 -20.01 -27.25 5.49
N TYR A 174 -19.37 -27.76 6.52
CA TYR A 174 -19.21 -29.21 6.69
C TYR A 174 -20.62 -29.80 6.74
N VAL A 175 -21.04 -30.44 5.67
CA VAL A 175 -22.17 -31.34 5.70
C VAL A 175 -21.64 -32.62 6.33
N HIS A 176 -21.93 -32.82 7.61
CA HIS A 176 -21.89 -34.16 8.21
C HIS A 176 -23.00 -34.97 7.54
N GLU A 177 -22.63 -35.83 6.62
CA GLU A 177 -23.46 -36.99 6.29
C GLU A 177 -23.30 -37.98 7.42
N GLU A 178 -24.30 -38.00 8.30
CA GLU A 178 -24.54 -39.16 9.18
C GLU A 178 -25.14 -40.28 8.32
N GLN A 179 -24.43 -41.38 8.28
CA GLN A 179 -25.04 -42.71 8.01
C GLN A 179 -25.26 -43.41 9.31
#